data_6801b2fde73253120834ec98293a3766
#
_entry.id   6801b2fde73253120834ec98293a3766
#
_cell.length_a   1.000
_cell.length_b   1.000
_cell.length_c   1.000
_cell.angle_alpha   90.00
_cell.angle_beta   90.00
_cell.angle_gamma   90.00
#
_symmetry.space_group_name_H-M   'P 1'
#
loop_
_entity.id
_entity.type
_entity.pdbx_description
1 polymer ?
#
loop_
_entity_poly.entity_id
_entity_poly.type
_entity_poly.pdbx_seq_one_letter_code
_entity_poly.pdbx_strand_id
1 'polypeptide(L)'
;MITFGYSSRFSGPLRALVFIALGIMLVVTKANAMELVVKVVAAFILASGLVSFILGYKKRQDGSMPLLGFNALVNIVIAVLLFLFSGPASRLISYLIGMTLFGFGLFQIIVLFSARRNFPGGWTMFILPVMVALAGAFIFFYPKVMGESIGLVAGIALMFYGLSELIASFRMSKVVESETPDEQEIDQIDEQ
;
A
#
# COMPACT_ATOMS: atom_id res chain seq x y z
N MET A 1 3.70 14.43 29.23
CA MET A 1 3.85 14.49 27.76
C MET A 1 4.99 13.55 27.41
N ILE A 2 4.69 12.33 26.96
CA ILE A 2 5.72 11.32 26.69
C ILE A 2 6.09 11.48 25.22
N THR A 3 7.21 12.15 24.94
CA THR A 3 7.81 12.20 23.61
C THR A 3 8.53 10.89 23.34
N PHE A 4 7.92 10.01 22.55
CA PHE A 4 8.62 8.87 21.96
C PHE A 4 9.59 9.38 20.89
N GLY A 5 10.73 9.87 21.32
CA GLY A 5 11.87 10.15 20.46
C GLY A 5 12.56 8.86 20.05
N TYR A 6 12.01 8.14 19.06
CA TYR A 6 12.72 7.04 18.40
C TYR A 6 13.64 7.64 17.33
N SER A 7 14.73 8.24 17.79
CA SER A 7 15.80 8.70 16.93
C SER A 7 16.70 7.52 16.56
N SER A 8 16.34 6.74 15.55
CA SER A 8 17.31 5.88 14.92
C SER A 8 17.77 6.57 13.61
N ARG A 9 18.96 7.14 13.65
CA ARG A 9 19.67 7.74 12.49
C ARG A 9 19.74 6.82 11.27
N PHE A 10 19.49 5.53 11.45
CA PHE A 10 19.54 4.48 10.43
C PHE A 10 18.21 4.22 9.72
N SER A 11 17.08 4.68 10.26
CA SER A 11 15.76 4.31 9.74
C SER A 11 15.36 5.04 8.45
N GLY A 12 15.82 6.26 8.24
CA GLY A 12 15.52 7.06 7.04
C GLY A 12 16.13 6.48 5.76
N PRO A 13 17.47 6.37 5.67
CA PRO A 13 18.11 5.85 4.47
C PRO A 13 17.78 4.37 4.21
N LEU A 14 17.61 3.56 5.27
CA LEU A 14 17.21 2.16 5.12
C LEU A 14 15.80 2.04 4.51
N ARG A 15 14.87 2.87 4.97
CA ARG A 15 13.50 2.93 4.44
C ARG A 15 13.49 3.37 2.98
N ALA A 16 14.25 4.39 2.62
CA ALA A 16 14.42 4.86 1.26
C ALA A 16 14.97 3.77 0.34
N LEU A 17 15.99 3.03 0.78
CA LEU A 17 16.59 1.91 0.05
C LEU A 17 15.56 0.79 -0.21
N VAL A 18 14.77 0.45 0.80
CA VAL A 18 13.70 -0.57 0.67
C VAL A 18 12.66 -0.15 -0.37
N PHE A 19 12.21 1.12 -0.36
CA PHE A 19 11.24 1.59 -1.35
C PHE A 19 11.82 1.61 -2.78
N ILE A 20 13.07 2.01 -2.95
CA ILE A 20 13.75 1.98 -4.26
C ILE A 20 13.88 0.53 -4.74
N ALA A 21 14.34 -0.39 -3.89
CA ALA A 21 14.49 -1.79 -4.24
C ALA A 21 13.15 -2.45 -4.63
N LEU A 22 12.08 -2.17 -3.88
CA LEU A 22 10.73 -2.62 -4.20
C LEU A 22 10.22 -2.02 -5.51
N GLY A 23 10.47 -0.72 -5.76
CA GLY A 23 10.11 -0.06 -7.00
C GLY A 23 10.81 -0.67 -8.21
N ILE A 24 12.12 -0.90 -8.12
CA ILE A 24 12.91 -1.55 -9.17
C ILE A 24 12.39 -2.99 -9.40
N MET A 25 12.16 -3.75 -8.33
CA MET A 25 11.64 -5.12 -8.42
C MET A 25 10.30 -5.15 -9.17
N LEU A 26 9.37 -4.24 -8.87
CA LEU A 26 8.08 -4.14 -9.55
C LEU A 26 8.22 -3.83 -11.04
N VAL A 27 9.10 -2.90 -11.41
CA VAL A 27 9.32 -2.49 -12.81
C VAL A 27 10.01 -3.60 -13.61
N VAL A 28 11.06 -4.20 -13.06
CA VAL A 28 11.88 -5.20 -13.77
C VAL A 28 11.14 -6.52 -13.94
N THR A 29 10.44 -6.98 -12.92
CA THR A 29 9.71 -8.26 -12.98
C THR A 29 8.41 -8.17 -13.77
N LYS A 30 8.00 -6.97 -14.23
CA LYS A 30 6.66 -6.75 -14.79
C LYS A 30 5.59 -7.42 -13.93
N ALA A 31 5.81 -7.38 -12.62
CA ALA A 31 4.99 -8.09 -11.67
C ALA A 31 3.55 -7.58 -11.76
N ASN A 32 2.62 -8.49 -11.81
CA ASN A 32 1.21 -8.16 -11.70
C ASN A 32 0.98 -7.56 -10.30
N ALA A 33 0.80 -6.24 -10.23
CA ALA A 33 0.66 -5.52 -8.95
C ALA A 33 -0.48 -6.09 -8.12
N MET A 34 -1.58 -6.51 -8.75
CA MET A 34 -2.68 -7.13 -8.04
C MET A 34 -2.30 -8.47 -7.42
N GLU A 35 -1.48 -9.27 -8.09
CA GLU A 35 -0.97 -10.52 -7.52
C GLU A 35 -0.03 -10.26 -6.35
N LEU A 36 0.81 -9.22 -6.45
CA LEU A 36 1.70 -8.80 -5.37
C LEU A 36 0.90 -8.30 -4.16
N VAL A 37 -0.13 -7.50 -4.37
CA VAL A 37 -1.04 -7.05 -3.30
C VAL A 37 -1.68 -8.25 -2.59
N VAL A 38 -2.18 -9.23 -3.34
CA VAL A 38 -2.76 -10.46 -2.75
C VAL A 38 -1.72 -11.21 -1.93
N LYS A 39 -0.48 -11.34 -2.42
CA LYS A 39 0.62 -12.00 -1.67
C LYS A 39 0.98 -11.25 -0.39
N VAL A 40 1.02 -9.92 -0.44
CA VAL A 40 1.27 -9.07 0.74
C VAL A 40 0.15 -9.24 1.76
N VAL A 41 -1.10 -9.18 1.32
CA VAL A 41 -2.26 -9.43 2.21
C VAL A 41 -2.20 -10.83 2.81
N ALA A 42 -1.89 -11.84 2.02
CA ALA A 42 -1.71 -13.22 2.51
C ALA A 42 -0.60 -13.30 3.57
N ALA A 43 0.52 -12.60 3.38
CA ALA A 43 1.61 -12.55 4.35
C ALA A 43 1.18 -11.89 5.68
N PHE A 44 0.39 -10.80 5.62
CA PHE A 44 -0.18 -10.17 6.82
C PHE A 44 -1.15 -11.08 7.55
N ILE A 45 -2.03 -11.79 6.84
CA ILE A 45 -2.96 -12.76 7.44
C ILE A 45 -2.17 -13.90 8.09
N LEU A 46 -1.11 -14.39 7.44
CA LEU A 46 -0.23 -15.43 7.98
C LEU A 46 0.46 -14.95 9.26
N ALA A 47 1.03 -13.75 9.25
CA ALA A 47 1.66 -13.16 10.42
C ALA A 47 0.66 -13.02 11.59
N SER A 48 -0.56 -12.53 11.30
CA SER A 48 -1.64 -12.44 12.29
C SER A 48 -2.04 -13.82 12.85
N GLY A 49 -2.13 -14.82 11.97
CA GLY A 49 -2.41 -16.21 12.37
C GLY A 49 -1.32 -16.78 13.29
N LEU A 50 -0.05 -16.56 12.97
CA LEU A 50 1.09 -16.98 13.81
C LEU A 50 1.09 -16.29 15.17
N VAL A 51 0.86 -14.97 15.21
CA VAL A 51 0.75 -14.21 16.46
C VAL A 51 -0.40 -14.73 17.31
N SER A 52 -1.57 -14.97 16.71
CA SER A 52 -2.74 -15.56 17.41
C SER A 52 -2.45 -16.97 17.95
N PHE A 53 -1.68 -17.76 17.21
CA PHE A 53 -1.27 -19.09 17.64
C PHE A 53 -0.34 -19.03 18.85
N ILE A 54 0.68 -18.17 18.81
CA ILE A 54 1.65 -17.98 19.91
C ILE A 54 0.96 -17.46 21.17
N LEU A 55 0.09 -16.45 21.02
CA LEU A 55 -0.66 -15.88 22.13
C LEU A 55 -1.66 -16.87 22.72
N GLY A 56 -2.34 -17.66 21.88
CA GLY A 56 -3.26 -18.72 22.30
C GLY A 56 -2.54 -19.82 23.08
N TYR A 57 -1.33 -20.19 22.66
CA TYR A 57 -0.51 -21.17 23.37
C TYR A 57 -0.05 -20.66 24.74
N LYS A 58 0.29 -19.38 24.84
CA LYS A 58 0.74 -18.75 26.11
C LYS A 58 -0.40 -18.53 27.11
N LYS A 59 -1.65 -18.31 26.64
CA LYS A 59 -2.85 -18.09 27.46
C LYS A 59 -3.65 -19.37 27.76
N ARG A 60 -3.00 -20.52 27.78
CA ARG A 60 -3.63 -21.85 27.97
C ARG A 60 -4.45 -21.99 29.26
N GLN A 61 -4.22 -21.13 30.25
CA GLN A 61 -4.84 -21.23 31.57
C GLN A 61 -6.24 -20.59 31.68
N ASP A 62 -6.64 -19.72 30.72
CA ASP A 62 -7.87 -18.91 30.83
C ASP A 62 -9.10 -19.51 30.08
N GLY A 63 -9.08 -20.75 29.66
CA GLY A 63 -10.22 -21.40 28.99
C GLY A 63 -10.59 -20.85 27.59
N SER A 64 -9.93 -19.81 27.10
CA SER A 64 -10.17 -19.19 25.79
C SER A 64 -9.44 -19.87 24.62
N MET A 65 -8.77 -20.98 24.90
CA MET A 65 -7.95 -21.72 23.95
C MET A 65 -8.65 -22.21 22.67
N PRO A 66 -9.89 -22.73 22.71
CA PRO A 66 -10.49 -23.29 21.50
C PRO A 66 -10.75 -22.21 20.44
N LEU A 67 -11.16 -21.01 20.85
CA LEU A 67 -11.50 -19.91 19.94
C LEU A 67 -10.26 -19.27 19.28
N LEU A 68 -9.20 -19.02 20.05
CA LEU A 68 -7.95 -18.46 19.56
C LEU A 68 -7.19 -19.43 18.66
N GLY A 69 -7.18 -20.72 19.01
CA GLY A 69 -6.59 -21.78 18.20
C GLY A 69 -7.32 -21.98 16.87
N PHE A 70 -8.66 -21.97 16.90
CA PHE A 70 -9.48 -22.08 15.68
C PHE A 70 -9.26 -20.87 14.76
N ASN A 71 -9.24 -19.64 15.31
CA ASN A 71 -8.97 -18.44 14.54
C ASN A 71 -7.56 -18.45 13.91
N ALA A 72 -6.55 -18.89 14.66
CA ALA A 72 -5.20 -19.03 14.15
C ALA A 72 -5.13 -20.04 13.00
N LEU A 73 -5.77 -21.19 13.14
CA LEU A 73 -5.83 -22.22 12.10
C LEU A 73 -6.51 -21.69 10.84
N VAL A 74 -7.66 -21.05 10.97
CA VAL A 74 -8.42 -20.47 9.85
C VAL A 74 -7.57 -19.42 9.12
N ASN A 75 -6.92 -18.53 9.86
CA ASN A 75 -6.06 -17.50 9.26
C ASN A 75 -4.87 -18.12 8.51
N ILE A 76 -4.22 -19.14 9.06
CA ILE A 76 -3.11 -19.81 8.39
C ILE A 76 -3.59 -20.51 7.12
N VAL A 77 -4.71 -21.22 7.17
CA VAL A 77 -5.29 -21.90 5.99
C VAL A 77 -5.65 -20.88 4.91
N ILE A 78 -6.33 -19.79 5.26
CA ILE A 78 -6.69 -18.73 4.30
C ILE A 78 -5.43 -18.10 3.71
N ALA A 79 -4.41 -17.79 4.52
CA ALA A 79 -3.16 -17.21 4.05
C ALA A 79 -2.44 -18.12 3.05
N VAL A 80 -2.34 -19.40 3.35
CA VAL A 80 -1.73 -20.40 2.45
C VAL A 80 -2.51 -20.50 1.15
N LEU A 81 -3.84 -20.59 1.21
CA LEU A 81 -4.70 -20.63 0.02
C LEU A 81 -4.53 -19.37 -0.84
N LEU A 82 -4.56 -18.17 -0.23
CA LEU A 82 -4.34 -16.91 -0.94
C LEU A 82 -2.94 -16.84 -1.55
N PHE A 83 -1.93 -17.38 -0.88
CA PHE A 83 -0.57 -17.38 -1.40
C PHE A 83 -0.43 -18.32 -2.61
N LEU A 84 -0.98 -19.54 -2.53
CA LEU A 84 -0.97 -20.53 -3.62
C LEU A 84 -1.82 -20.09 -4.81
N PHE A 85 -2.98 -19.49 -4.54
CA PHE A 85 -3.94 -19.05 -5.56
C PHE A 85 -3.90 -17.54 -5.80
N SER A 86 -2.77 -16.87 -5.54
CA SER A 86 -2.63 -15.41 -5.72
C SER A 86 -2.95 -14.95 -7.14
N GLY A 87 -2.58 -15.71 -8.17
CA GLY A 87 -2.89 -15.40 -9.56
C GLY A 87 -4.40 -15.43 -9.88
N PRO A 88 -5.12 -16.52 -9.61
CA PRO A 88 -6.57 -16.56 -9.74
C PRO A 88 -7.29 -15.52 -8.87
N ALA A 89 -6.87 -15.33 -7.63
CA ALA A 89 -7.46 -14.35 -6.72
C ALA A 89 -7.29 -12.91 -7.26
N SER A 90 -6.11 -12.56 -7.74
CA SER A 90 -5.86 -11.24 -8.33
C SER A 90 -6.72 -10.96 -9.56
N ARG A 91 -6.93 -11.97 -10.41
CA ARG A 91 -7.84 -11.85 -11.57
C ARG A 91 -9.27 -11.62 -11.15
N LEU A 92 -9.75 -12.37 -10.14
CA LEU A 92 -11.11 -12.21 -9.62
C LEU A 92 -11.32 -10.81 -9.05
N ILE A 93 -10.35 -10.28 -8.30
CA ILE A 93 -10.40 -8.90 -7.79
C ILE A 93 -10.44 -7.91 -8.97
N SER A 94 -9.61 -8.11 -10.01
CA SER A 94 -9.61 -7.24 -11.20
C SER A 94 -10.94 -7.27 -11.93
N TYR A 95 -11.58 -8.44 -12.07
CA TYR A 95 -12.91 -8.55 -12.64
C TYR A 95 -13.96 -7.78 -11.82
N LEU A 96 -13.92 -7.91 -10.49
CA LEU A 96 -14.84 -7.18 -9.61
C LEU A 96 -14.65 -5.67 -9.72
N ILE A 97 -13.41 -5.20 -9.75
CA ILE A 97 -13.09 -3.77 -9.94
C ILE A 97 -13.58 -3.30 -11.30
N GLY A 98 -13.28 -4.03 -12.38
CA GLY A 98 -13.72 -3.69 -13.72
C GLY A 98 -15.24 -3.62 -13.85
N MET A 99 -15.96 -4.60 -13.30
CA MET A 99 -17.41 -4.64 -13.29
C MET A 99 -18.02 -3.48 -12.48
N THR A 100 -17.42 -3.17 -11.33
CA THR A 100 -17.87 -2.06 -10.47
C THR A 100 -17.67 -0.71 -11.16
N LEU A 101 -16.50 -0.47 -11.75
CA LEU A 101 -16.18 0.76 -12.48
C LEU A 101 -17.08 0.90 -13.72
N PHE A 102 -17.30 -0.17 -14.46
CA PHE A 102 -18.20 -0.17 -15.63
C PHE A 102 -19.63 0.18 -15.21
N GLY A 103 -20.16 -0.50 -14.18
CA GLY A 103 -21.48 -0.22 -13.64
C GLY A 103 -21.62 1.22 -13.11
N PHE A 104 -20.60 1.72 -12.41
CA PHE A 104 -20.57 3.09 -11.93
C PHE A 104 -20.54 4.11 -13.08
N GLY A 105 -19.72 3.88 -14.10
CA GLY A 105 -19.67 4.73 -15.29
C GLY A 105 -21.00 4.79 -16.03
N LEU A 106 -21.65 3.62 -16.25
CA LEU A 106 -23.00 3.57 -16.82
C LEU A 106 -24.04 4.30 -15.97
N PHE A 107 -24.02 4.07 -14.66
CA PHE A 107 -24.92 4.75 -13.73
C PHE A 107 -24.75 6.28 -13.81
N GLN A 108 -23.51 6.78 -13.82
CA GLN A 108 -23.23 8.21 -13.98
C GLN A 108 -23.76 8.76 -15.30
N ILE A 109 -23.62 8.01 -16.42
CA ILE A 109 -24.17 8.42 -17.72
C ILE A 109 -25.70 8.54 -17.66
N ILE A 110 -26.38 7.57 -17.04
CA ILE A 110 -27.85 7.58 -16.89
C ILE A 110 -28.29 8.77 -16.05
N VAL A 111 -27.65 9.01 -14.91
CA VAL A 111 -27.94 10.14 -14.02
C VAL A 111 -27.75 11.47 -14.76
N LEU A 112 -26.63 11.60 -15.48
CA LEU A 112 -26.32 12.83 -16.21
C LEU A 112 -27.31 13.06 -17.36
N PHE A 113 -27.72 12.00 -18.05
CA PHE A 113 -28.73 12.07 -19.10
C PHE A 113 -30.10 12.53 -18.55
N SER A 114 -30.47 12.01 -17.38
CA SER A 114 -31.73 12.42 -16.69
C SER A 114 -31.66 13.86 -16.19
N ALA A 115 -30.49 14.32 -15.72
CA ALA A 115 -30.26 15.66 -15.21
C ALA A 115 -30.05 16.71 -16.32
N ARG A 116 -29.83 16.31 -17.57
CA ARG A 116 -29.50 17.18 -18.71
C ARG A 116 -30.50 18.32 -18.93
N ARG A 117 -31.77 18.12 -18.55
CA ARG A 117 -32.84 19.11 -18.71
C ARG A 117 -32.67 20.32 -17.78
N ASN A 118 -31.97 20.14 -16.65
CA ASN A 118 -31.82 21.17 -15.61
C ASN A 118 -30.41 21.77 -15.52
N PHE A 119 -29.44 21.20 -16.23
CA PHE A 119 -28.02 21.67 -16.21
C PHE A 119 -27.56 22.04 -17.61
N PRO A 120 -27.22 23.30 -17.87
CA PRO A 120 -26.68 23.77 -19.16
C PRO A 120 -25.22 23.38 -19.39
N GLY A 121 -24.70 22.38 -18.64
CA GLY A 121 -23.36 21.84 -18.82
C GLY A 121 -23.26 21.07 -20.13
N GLY A 122 -22.40 21.54 -21.03
CA GLY A 122 -22.23 20.97 -22.35
C GLY A 122 -21.73 19.52 -22.35
N TRP A 123 -21.47 18.95 -23.52
CA TRP A 123 -20.98 17.59 -23.77
C TRP A 123 -19.75 17.20 -22.95
N THR A 124 -18.98 18.17 -22.47
CA THR A 124 -17.79 17.97 -21.63
C THR A 124 -18.08 17.20 -20.34
N MET A 125 -19.28 17.30 -19.76
CA MET A 125 -19.65 16.55 -18.55
C MET A 125 -19.78 15.03 -18.78
N PHE A 126 -20.02 14.60 -20.03
CA PHE A 126 -20.12 13.17 -20.37
C PHE A 126 -18.77 12.51 -20.56
N ILE A 127 -17.70 13.27 -20.79
CA ILE A 127 -16.37 12.73 -21.07
C ILE A 127 -15.89 11.86 -19.90
N LEU A 128 -16.01 12.37 -18.67
CA LEU A 128 -15.52 11.66 -17.48
C LEU A 128 -16.26 10.33 -17.23
N PRO A 129 -17.62 10.29 -17.19
CA PRO A 129 -18.35 9.03 -17.03
C PRO A 129 -18.09 8.02 -18.15
N VAL A 130 -17.96 8.48 -19.39
CA VAL A 130 -17.65 7.61 -20.52
C VAL A 130 -16.23 7.04 -20.37
N MET A 131 -15.25 7.85 -19.99
CA MET A 131 -13.89 7.38 -19.71
C MET A 131 -13.86 6.34 -18.58
N VAL A 132 -14.63 6.54 -17.51
CA VAL A 132 -14.74 5.58 -16.40
C VAL A 132 -15.37 4.27 -16.87
N ALA A 133 -16.45 4.34 -17.65
CA ALA A 133 -17.10 3.15 -18.21
C ALA A 133 -16.16 2.38 -19.14
N LEU A 134 -15.46 3.07 -20.04
CA LEU A 134 -14.49 2.46 -20.95
C LEU A 134 -13.32 1.83 -20.18
N ALA A 135 -12.79 2.51 -19.17
CA ALA A 135 -11.75 1.97 -18.30
C ALA A 135 -12.23 0.72 -17.57
N GLY A 136 -13.45 0.73 -17.02
CA GLY A 136 -14.05 -0.44 -16.38
C GLY A 136 -14.22 -1.62 -17.33
N ALA A 137 -14.71 -1.38 -18.55
CA ALA A 137 -14.82 -2.39 -19.58
C ALA A 137 -13.43 -2.95 -19.97
N PHE A 138 -12.45 -2.08 -20.16
CA PHE A 138 -11.08 -2.50 -20.49
C PHE A 138 -10.47 -3.39 -19.40
N ILE A 139 -10.63 -3.03 -18.13
CA ILE A 139 -10.17 -3.82 -16.98
C ILE A 139 -10.86 -5.19 -16.96
N PHE A 140 -12.17 -5.21 -17.23
CA PHE A 140 -12.95 -6.45 -17.22
C PHE A 140 -12.48 -7.42 -18.32
N PHE A 141 -12.22 -6.93 -19.52
CA PHE A 141 -11.78 -7.79 -20.63
C PHE A 141 -10.28 -8.14 -20.56
N TYR A 142 -9.45 -7.26 -19.99
CA TYR A 142 -7.98 -7.41 -19.93
C TYR A 142 -7.41 -7.29 -18.52
N PRO A 143 -7.79 -8.15 -17.57
CA PRO A 143 -7.38 -8.03 -16.17
C PRO A 143 -5.87 -8.14 -15.94
N LYS A 144 -5.16 -8.88 -16.81
CA LYS A 144 -3.69 -9.00 -16.72
C LYS A 144 -2.99 -7.70 -17.08
N VAL A 145 -3.40 -7.05 -18.17
CA VAL A 145 -2.80 -5.79 -18.65
C VAL A 145 -2.94 -4.70 -17.58
N MET A 146 -4.09 -4.66 -16.91
CA MET A 146 -4.29 -3.73 -15.79
C MET A 146 -3.29 -3.98 -14.66
N GLY A 147 -3.14 -5.24 -14.24
CA GLY A 147 -2.23 -5.57 -13.14
C GLY A 147 -0.78 -5.20 -13.45
N GLU A 148 -0.32 -5.44 -14.66
CA GLU A 148 1.02 -5.07 -15.14
C GLU A 148 1.19 -3.55 -15.23
N SER A 149 0.21 -2.83 -15.77
CA SER A 149 0.25 -1.37 -15.88
C SER A 149 0.25 -0.68 -14.53
N ILE A 150 -0.59 -1.12 -13.60
CA ILE A 150 -0.60 -0.61 -12.22
C ILE A 150 0.74 -0.92 -11.53
N GLY A 151 1.30 -2.11 -11.74
CA GLY A 151 2.60 -2.50 -11.23
C GLY A 151 3.72 -1.57 -11.68
N LEU A 152 3.71 -1.22 -12.96
CA LEU A 152 4.70 -0.31 -13.53
C LEU A 152 4.55 1.11 -12.96
N VAL A 153 3.33 1.65 -12.92
CA VAL A 153 3.07 2.99 -12.35
C VAL A 153 3.40 3.02 -10.86
N ALA A 154 2.99 2.01 -10.11
CA ALA A 154 3.30 1.90 -8.69
C ALA A 154 4.81 1.74 -8.44
N GLY A 155 5.51 0.96 -9.25
CA GLY A 155 6.95 0.79 -9.17
C GLY A 155 7.71 2.10 -9.40
N ILE A 156 7.32 2.86 -10.44
CA ILE A 156 7.88 4.19 -10.71
C ILE A 156 7.60 5.15 -9.54
N ALA A 157 6.37 5.18 -9.04
CA ALA A 157 5.99 6.03 -7.90
C ALA A 157 6.80 5.68 -6.64
N LEU A 158 7.01 4.39 -6.35
CA LEU A 158 7.85 3.95 -5.22
C LEU A 158 9.31 4.34 -5.39
N MET A 159 9.85 4.30 -6.61
CA MET A 159 11.21 4.77 -6.88
C MET A 159 11.34 6.27 -6.62
N PHE A 160 10.39 7.08 -7.09
CA PHE A 160 10.37 8.52 -6.83
C PHE A 160 10.20 8.83 -5.33
N TYR A 161 9.32 8.10 -4.64
CA TYR A 161 9.15 8.24 -3.19
C TYR A 161 10.43 7.89 -2.43
N GLY A 162 11.03 6.76 -2.75
CA GLY A 162 12.29 6.34 -2.12
C GLY A 162 13.44 7.33 -2.39
N LEU A 163 13.51 7.89 -3.59
CA LEU A 163 14.50 8.92 -3.92
C LEU A 163 14.25 10.22 -3.13
N SER A 164 13.00 10.63 -3.00
CA SER A 164 12.61 11.80 -2.19
C SER A 164 12.97 11.60 -0.71
N GLU A 165 12.68 10.43 -0.15
CA GLU A 165 13.02 10.06 1.24
C GLU A 165 14.55 10.05 1.45
N LEU A 166 15.29 9.57 0.45
CA LEU A 166 16.75 9.59 0.50
C LEU A 166 17.30 11.02 0.56
N ILE A 167 16.81 11.90 -0.30
CA ILE A 167 17.20 13.32 -0.32
C ILE A 167 16.83 14.00 0.99
N ALA A 168 15.64 13.73 1.54
CA ALA A 168 15.19 14.29 2.81
C ALA A 168 16.07 13.80 3.97
N SER A 169 16.45 12.51 3.97
CA SER A 169 17.34 11.94 4.99
C SER A 169 18.72 12.60 4.98
N PHE A 170 19.29 12.83 3.82
CA PHE A 170 20.58 13.52 3.70
C PHE A 170 20.52 15.00 4.10
N ARG A 171 19.40 15.67 3.84
CA ARG A 171 19.21 17.08 4.27
C ARG A 171 19.09 17.21 5.78
N MET A 172 18.31 16.33 6.42
CA MET A 172 18.17 16.33 7.89
C MET A 172 19.49 16.03 8.61
N SER A 173 20.31 15.14 8.06
CA SER A 173 21.62 14.83 8.62
C SER A 173 22.54 16.05 8.68
N LYS A 174 22.51 16.93 7.70
CA LYS A 174 23.32 18.16 7.66
C LYS A 174 22.83 19.24 8.63
N VAL A 175 21.52 19.34 8.85
CA VAL A 175 20.95 20.35 9.76
C VAL A 175 21.28 20.03 11.21
N VAL A 176 21.25 18.76 11.61
CA VAL A 176 21.60 18.33 12.97
C VAL A 176 23.08 18.52 13.28
N GLU A 177 23.97 18.40 12.27
CA GLU A 177 25.41 18.60 12.45
C GLU A 177 25.78 20.09 12.59
N SER A 178 24.94 21.00 12.08
CA SER A 178 25.13 22.44 12.22
C SER A 178 24.50 23.03 13.50
N GLU A 179 23.67 22.28 14.23
CA GLU A 179 23.02 22.72 15.46
C GLU A 179 23.65 22.15 16.76
N THR A 180 24.70 21.32 16.67
CA THR A 180 25.50 20.99 17.83
C THR A 180 26.41 22.19 18.11
N PRO A 181 26.17 22.98 19.19
CA PRO A 181 27.15 23.99 19.61
C PRO A 181 28.47 23.28 19.93
N ASP A 182 29.57 23.83 19.47
CA ASP A 182 30.90 23.33 19.84
C ASP A 182 30.99 23.23 21.37
N GLU A 183 31.22 22.04 21.90
CA GLU A 183 31.44 21.81 23.32
C GLU A 183 32.59 22.69 23.88
N GLN A 184 33.40 23.25 22.99
CA GLN A 184 34.47 24.19 23.29
C GLN A 184 33.99 25.58 23.74
N GLU A 185 32.75 25.98 23.39
CA GLU A 185 32.21 27.30 23.79
C GLU A 185 31.61 27.23 25.20
N ILE A 186 31.20 26.04 25.68
CA ILE A 186 30.64 25.85 27.03
C ILE A 186 31.74 25.87 28.08
N ASP A 187 32.93 25.30 27.82
CA ASP A 187 34.06 25.28 28.74
C ASP A 187 34.65 26.68 29.00
N GLN A 188 34.47 27.65 28.10
CA GLN A 188 34.95 29.03 28.29
C GLN A 188 34.02 29.89 29.14
N ILE A 189 32.77 29.49 29.36
CA ILE A 189 31.80 30.23 30.17
C ILE A 189 31.90 29.83 31.64
N ASP A 190 32.34 28.62 31.94
CA ASP A 190 32.50 28.13 33.32
C ASP A 190 33.82 28.54 33.96
N GLU A 191 34.78 29.13 33.20
CA GLU A 191 36.06 29.66 33.75
C GLU A 191 36.04 31.19 34.06
N GLN A 192 34.93 31.89 33.92
CA GLN A 192 34.76 33.30 34.26
C GLN A 192 33.86 33.51 35.47
#